data_2cd835de33b7dc97c0a937eac8538648
#
_entry.id   2cd835de33b7dc97c0a937eac8538648
#
_cell.length_a   1.000
_cell.length_b   1.000
_cell.length_c   1.000
_cell.angle_alpha   90.00
_cell.angle_beta   90.00
_cell.angle_gamma   90.00
#
_symmetry.space_group_name_H-M   'P 1'
#
loop_
_entity.id
_entity.type
_entity.pdbx_description
1 polymer ?
#
loop_
_entity_poly.entity_id
_entity_poly.type
_entity_poly.pdbx_seq_one_letter_code
_entity_poly.pdbx_strand_id
1 'polypeptide(L)'
;MYLAYMEKSMHASKTPFSSKIKIFLDGADRGSMVEMASNPLIQGFTTNPSLMRKAGVKDYEAFCKEILTQIKGKPISFEVFADEFGEMKRQAMKIAGWDTGAKNVYVKIPIVNSKGESSIPLIRELSHQGVQLNVTALYTFQQVLETAQAVKGGARSIVSVFAGRISDTGRDPVPMMQASLEVCRSMDSNIELLWASCREAWNIVQADVMGCHIITAPADMIKKVASFNRDLNEVTLDTVKTFKTDSELAGFSL
;
A
#
# COMPACT_ATOMS: atom_id res chain seq x y z
N MET A 1 15.74 11.56 15.09
CA MET A 1 15.40 10.18 14.64
C MET A 1 16.01 9.85 13.27
N TYR A 2 15.87 10.70 12.26
CA TYR A 2 16.46 10.50 10.92
C TYR A 2 18.00 10.47 10.93
N LEU A 3 18.67 11.37 11.66
CA LEU A 3 20.14 11.38 11.82
C LEU A 3 20.65 10.10 12.52
N ALA A 4 19.99 9.63 13.56
CA ALA A 4 20.38 8.40 14.24
C ALA A 4 20.19 7.13 13.39
N TYR A 5 19.23 7.16 12.43
CA TYR A 5 19.09 6.10 11.43
C TYR A 5 20.23 6.16 10.41
N MET A 6 20.59 7.37 9.95
CA MET A 6 21.71 7.57 9.01
C MET A 6 23.05 7.09 9.62
N GLU A 7 23.31 7.38 10.89
CA GLU A 7 24.52 6.90 11.58
C GLU A 7 24.57 5.37 11.69
N LYS A 8 23.43 4.69 11.95
CA LYS A 8 23.34 3.23 11.95
C LYS A 8 23.50 2.60 10.57
N SER A 9 23.05 3.27 9.51
CA SER A 9 23.14 2.77 8.14
C SER A 9 24.55 2.94 7.52
N MET A 10 25.40 3.79 8.10
CA MET A 10 26.80 3.95 7.66
C MET A 10 27.71 2.75 8.02
N HIS A 11 27.27 1.89 8.91
CA HIS A 11 27.95 0.63 9.22
C HIS A 11 27.13 -0.52 8.63
N ALA A 12 27.65 -1.15 7.57
CA ALA A 12 27.04 -2.30 6.92
C ALA A 12 26.66 -3.36 7.97
N SER A 13 25.39 -3.37 8.35
CA SER A 13 24.86 -4.41 9.23
C SER A 13 24.50 -5.60 8.36
N LYS A 14 25.14 -6.75 8.59
CA LYS A 14 24.76 -8.03 7.97
C LYS A 14 23.40 -8.55 8.45
N THR A 15 22.68 -7.76 9.27
CA THR A 15 21.37 -8.14 9.78
C THR A 15 20.32 -7.95 8.68
N PRO A 16 19.54 -8.97 8.34
CA PRO A 16 18.44 -8.83 7.40
C PRO A 16 17.49 -7.70 7.84
N PHE A 17 16.93 -6.97 6.87
CA PHE A 17 15.93 -5.95 7.15
C PHE A 17 14.71 -6.60 7.80
N SER A 18 14.33 -6.11 8.97
CA SER A 18 13.08 -6.48 9.63
C SER A 18 12.20 -5.24 9.75
N SER A 19 11.04 -5.26 9.14
CA SER A 19 10.09 -4.17 9.21
C SER A 19 9.31 -4.19 10.52
N LYS A 20 9.13 -3.00 11.11
CA LYS A 20 8.26 -2.79 12.28
C LYS A 20 6.81 -2.49 11.86
N ILE A 21 6.60 -2.20 10.59
CA ILE A 21 5.31 -1.87 10.00
C ILE A 21 4.82 -2.99 9.10
N LYS A 22 3.54 -2.99 8.77
CA LYS A 22 2.95 -3.96 7.87
C LYS A 22 3.32 -3.64 6.42
N ILE A 23 3.88 -4.60 5.70
CA ILE A 23 4.12 -4.50 4.26
C ILE A 23 3.01 -5.26 3.54
N PHE A 24 2.27 -4.55 2.68
CA PHE A 24 1.25 -5.11 1.81
C PHE A 24 1.78 -5.21 0.39
N LEU A 25 1.36 -6.22 -0.33
CA LEU A 25 1.61 -6.34 -1.77
C LEU A 25 0.53 -5.54 -2.54
N ASP A 26 0.95 -4.61 -3.39
CA ASP A 26 0.08 -3.92 -4.33
C ASP A 26 0.12 -4.63 -5.68
N GLY A 27 -0.95 -5.33 -6.04
CA GLY A 27 -0.99 -6.12 -7.26
C GLY A 27 -2.31 -6.83 -7.48
N ALA A 28 -2.52 -7.32 -8.71
CA ALA A 28 -3.66 -8.15 -9.10
C ALA A 28 -3.25 -9.32 -10.00
N ASP A 29 -1.96 -9.61 -10.12
CA ASP A 29 -1.50 -10.84 -10.75
C ASP A 29 -1.69 -12.01 -9.77
N ARG A 30 -2.56 -12.95 -10.12
CA ARG A 30 -2.95 -14.06 -9.26
C ARG A 30 -1.75 -14.92 -8.82
N GLY A 31 -0.88 -15.27 -9.77
CA GLY A 31 0.29 -16.10 -9.48
C GLY A 31 1.21 -15.42 -8.46
N SER A 32 1.54 -14.15 -8.70
CA SER A 32 2.36 -13.34 -7.80
C SER A 32 1.71 -13.15 -6.44
N MET A 33 0.40 -12.90 -6.37
CA MET A 33 -0.31 -12.74 -5.09
C MET A 33 -0.25 -14.00 -4.25
N VAL A 34 -0.49 -15.17 -4.84
CA VAL A 34 -0.47 -16.47 -4.15
C VAL A 34 0.96 -16.84 -3.73
N GLU A 35 1.94 -16.68 -4.61
CA GLU A 35 3.35 -16.88 -4.30
C GLU A 35 3.79 -16.01 -3.11
N MET A 36 3.52 -14.72 -3.20
CA MET A 36 3.91 -13.74 -2.17
C MET A 36 3.12 -13.90 -0.87
N ALA A 37 1.97 -14.57 -0.88
CA ALA A 37 1.22 -14.84 0.35
C ALA A 37 1.97 -15.74 1.33
N SER A 38 2.89 -16.59 0.85
CA SER A 38 3.77 -17.41 1.69
C SER A 38 4.95 -16.65 2.27
N ASN A 39 5.28 -15.46 1.74
CA ASN A 39 6.36 -14.63 2.26
C ASN A 39 5.96 -14.00 3.60
N PRO A 40 6.74 -14.22 4.69
CA PRO A 40 6.42 -13.69 6.02
C PRO A 40 6.47 -12.17 6.11
N LEU A 41 7.17 -11.49 5.17
CA LEU A 41 7.18 -10.02 5.09
C LEU A 41 5.82 -9.46 4.64
N ILE A 42 5.02 -10.24 3.90
CA ILE A 42 3.75 -9.77 3.35
C ILE A 42 2.63 -10.02 4.35
N GLN A 43 2.04 -8.94 4.83
CA GLN A 43 0.99 -8.99 5.86
C GLN A 43 -0.40 -8.61 5.33
N GLY A 44 -0.52 -8.32 4.04
CA GLY A 44 -1.79 -8.00 3.39
C GLY A 44 -1.62 -7.65 1.93
N PHE A 45 -2.73 -7.28 1.29
CA PHE A 45 -2.79 -7.02 -0.15
C PHE A 45 -3.67 -5.81 -0.45
N THR A 46 -3.27 -5.02 -1.44
CA THR A 46 -4.11 -4.01 -2.04
C THR A 46 -4.25 -4.26 -3.53
N THR A 47 -5.45 -4.04 -4.03
CA THR A 47 -5.75 -4.07 -5.46
C THR A 47 -6.36 -2.75 -5.90
N ASN A 48 -6.50 -2.53 -7.19
CA ASN A 48 -7.27 -1.43 -7.77
C ASN A 48 -7.67 -1.77 -9.21
N PRO A 49 -8.65 -1.04 -9.80
CA PRO A 49 -9.12 -1.32 -11.16
C PRO A 49 -8.03 -1.30 -12.23
N SER A 50 -7.03 -0.42 -12.11
CA SER A 50 -5.92 -0.33 -13.06
C SER A 50 -5.02 -1.57 -13.01
N LEU A 51 -4.71 -2.07 -11.81
CA LEU A 51 -3.94 -3.32 -11.63
C LEU A 51 -4.73 -4.53 -12.14
N MET A 52 -6.04 -4.60 -11.85
CA MET A 52 -6.93 -5.64 -12.36
C MET A 52 -6.94 -5.67 -13.90
N ARG A 53 -7.08 -4.50 -14.54
CA ARG A 53 -7.02 -4.36 -16.01
C ARG A 53 -5.67 -4.81 -16.55
N LYS A 54 -4.57 -4.38 -15.94
CA LYS A 54 -3.19 -4.77 -16.35
C LYS A 54 -2.96 -6.28 -16.24
N ALA A 55 -3.52 -6.92 -15.21
CA ALA A 55 -3.46 -8.36 -15.00
C ALA A 55 -4.43 -9.16 -15.90
N GLY A 56 -5.23 -8.48 -16.76
CA GLY A 56 -6.16 -9.14 -17.67
C GLY A 56 -7.41 -9.71 -17.01
N VAL A 57 -7.74 -9.29 -15.80
CA VAL A 57 -8.96 -9.72 -15.09
C VAL A 57 -10.20 -9.33 -15.89
N LYS A 58 -11.01 -10.32 -16.28
CA LYS A 58 -12.26 -10.12 -17.03
C LYS A 58 -13.49 -10.15 -16.15
N ASP A 59 -13.51 -11.04 -15.18
CA ASP A 59 -14.57 -11.14 -14.17
C ASP A 59 -13.99 -10.74 -12.80
N TYR A 60 -14.38 -9.53 -12.38
CA TYR A 60 -13.90 -8.92 -11.14
C TYR A 60 -14.31 -9.75 -9.91
N GLU A 61 -15.58 -10.15 -9.85
CA GLU A 61 -16.13 -10.88 -8.70
C GLU A 61 -15.55 -12.29 -8.58
N ALA A 62 -15.46 -13.02 -9.70
CA ALA A 62 -14.87 -14.35 -9.71
C ALA A 62 -13.40 -14.30 -9.27
N PHE A 63 -12.63 -13.33 -9.77
CA PHE A 63 -11.23 -13.13 -9.38
C PHE A 63 -11.12 -12.85 -7.86
N CYS A 64 -11.89 -11.91 -7.33
CA CYS A 64 -11.81 -11.53 -5.90
C CYS A 64 -12.17 -12.71 -4.99
N LYS A 65 -13.24 -13.43 -5.29
CA LYS A 65 -13.65 -14.62 -4.54
C LYS A 65 -12.61 -15.74 -4.61
N GLU A 66 -12.02 -15.97 -5.77
CA GLU A 66 -10.95 -16.95 -5.92
C GLU A 66 -9.74 -16.60 -5.05
N ILE A 67 -9.27 -15.34 -5.10
CA ILE A 67 -8.15 -14.87 -4.28
C ILE A 67 -8.43 -15.05 -2.79
N LEU A 68 -9.66 -14.76 -2.33
CA LEU A 68 -10.05 -14.96 -0.93
C LEU A 68 -10.00 -16.45 -0.49
N THR A 69 -10.21 -17.39 -1.41
CA THR A 69 -10.06 -18.81 -1.10
C THR A 69 -8.60 -19.26 -0.98
N GLN A 70 -7.71 -18.61 -1.74
CA GLN A 70 -6.28 -18.98 -1.81
C GLN A 70 -5.45 -18.26 -0.75
N ILE A 71 -5.78 -17.01 -0.43
CA ILE A 71 -5.07 -16.18 0.56
C ILE A 71 -5.92 -16.06 1.82
N LYS A 72 -5.67 -16.94 2.78
CA LYS A 72 -6.41 -16.95 4.05
C LYS A 72 -5.69 -16.14 5.13
N GLY A 73 -6.49 -15.45 5.97
CA GLY A 73 -5.99 -14.81 7.19
C GLY A 73 -5.20 -13.50 6.98
N LYS A 74 -5.03 -13.03 5.74
CA LYS A 74 -4.40 -11.74 5.45
C LYS A 74 -5.42 -10.76 4.89
N PRO A 75 -5.41 -9.48 5.31
CA PRO A 75 -6.32 -8.46 4.78
C PRO A 75 -6.09 -8.22 3.29
N ILE A 76 -7.18 -8.10 2.55
CA ILE A 76 -7.17 -7.79 1.12
C ILE A 76 -8.16 -6.64 0.87
N SER A 77 -7.70 -5.61 0.16
CA SER A 77 -8.54 -4.48 -0.23
C SER A 77 -9.00 -4.61 -1.67
N PHE A 78 -10.34 -4.60 -1.88
CA PHE A 78 -10.98 -4.60 -3.19
C PHE A 78 -11.75 -3.30 -3.40
N GLU A 79 -11.54 -2.65 -4.55
CA GLU A 79 -12.05 -1.31 -4.81
C GLU A 79 -13.40 -1.34 -5.52
N VAL A 80 -14.32 -0.47 -5.08
CA VAL A 80 -15.52 -0.13 -5.85
C VAL A 80 -15.11 0.62 -7.13
N PHE A 81 -15.89 0.50 -8.19
CA PHE A 81 -15.60 1.15 -9.47
C PHE A 81 -16.79 1.96 -10.03
N ALA A 82 -17.88 2.04 -9.29
CA ALA A 82 -18.99 2.94 -9.59
C ALA A 82 -18.61 4.39 -9.27
N ASP A 83 -19.22 5.34 -9.96
CA ASP A 83 -19.02 6.77 -9.77
C ASP A 83 -20.17 7.42 -8.97
N GLU A 84 -21.40 6.94 -9.13
CA GLU A 84 -22.56 7.41 -8.37
C GLU A 84 -22.62 6.78 -6.99
N PHE A 85 -22.84 7.58 -5.95
CA PHE A 85 -22.75 7.12 -4.55
C PHE A 85 -23.73 5.99 -4.20
N GLY A 86 -24.93 5.98 -4.77
CA GLY A 86 -25.89 4.90 -4.55
C GLY A 86 -25.40 3.56 -5.07
N GLU A 87 -24.81 3.55 -6.26
CA GLU A 87 -24.24 2.35 -6.86
C GLU A 87 -22.89 1.97 -6.17
N MET A 88 -22.10 2.97 -5.79
CA MET A 88 -20.87 2.77 -5.00
C MET A 88 -21.18 2.06 -3.67
N LYS A 89 -22.24 2.49 -2.97
CA LYS A 89 -22.75 1.83 -1.76
C LYS A 89 -23.16 0.39 -2.02
N ARG A 90 -23.92 0.14 -3.09
CA ARG A 90 -24.35 -1.21 -3.46
C ARG A 90 -23.15 -2.13 -3.72
N GLN A 91 -22.16 -1.65 -4.45
CA GLN A 91 -20.91 -2.39 -4.69
C GLN A 91 -20.13 -2.61 -3.39
N ALA A 92 -20.03 -1.61 -2.52
CA ALA A 92 -19.35 -1.72 -1.24
C ALA A 92 -19.96 -2.81 -0.36
N MET A 93 -21.28 -2.82 -0.22
CA MET A 93 -22.00 -3.85 0.55
C MET A 93 -21.82 -5.25 -0.05
N LYS A 94 -21.82 -5.35 -1.39
CA LYS A 94 -21.56 -6.62 -2.08
C LYS A 94 -20.15 -7.15 -1.81
N ILE A 95 -19.13 -6.28 -1.89
CA ILE A 95 -17.73 -6.64 -1.61
C ILE A 95 -17.58 -7.03 -0.14
N ALA A 96 -18.14 -6.27 0.78
CA ALA A 96 -18.11 -6.60 2.21
C ALA A 96 -18.73 -7.98 2.50
N GLY A 97 -19.79 -8.35 1.77
CA GLY A 97 -20.45 -9.65 1.87
C GLY A 97 -19.61 -10.84 1.38
N TRP A 98 -18.45 -10.62 0.76
CA TRP A 98 -17.52 -11.72 0.42
C TRP A 98 -16.69 -12.19 1.60
N ASP A 99 -16.67 -11.42 2.69
CA ASP A 99 -16.01 -11.84 3.93
C ASP A 99 -16.80 -12.98 4.59
N THR A 100 -16.13 -14.11 4.75
CA THR A 100 -16.72 -15.32 5.36
C THR A 100 -16.53 -15.41 6.88
N GLY A 101 -16.31 -14.27 7.54
CA GLY A 101 -16.11 -14.17 8.99
C GLY A 101 -14.65 -14.04 9.42
N ALA A 102 -13.71 -14.08 8.46
CA ALA A 102 -12.28 -13.90 8.73
C ALA A 102 -11.91 -12.43 9.00
N LYS A 103 -12.82 -11.49 8.74
CA LYS A 103 -12.59 -10.03 8.83
C LYS A 103 -11.35 -9.57 8.07
N ASN A 104 -11.16 -10.15 6.88
CA ASN A 104 -10.01 -9.89 6.03
C ASN A 104 -10.34 -9.13 4.75
N VAL A 105 -11.60 -8.81 4.49
CA VAL A 105 -12.03 -7.99 3.35
C VAL A 105 -12.13 -6.53 3.75
N TYR A 106 -11.39 -5.68 3.06
CA TYR A 106 -11.49 -4.22 3.15
C TYR A 106 -12.07 -3.68 1.85
N VAL A 107 -13.16 -2.93 1.96
CA VAL A 107 -13.76 -2.25 0.80
C VAL A 107 -13.02 -0.96 0.53
N LYS A 108 -12.41 -0.86 -0.65
CA LYS A 108 -11.64 0.32 -1.03
C LYS A 108 -12.55 1.34 -1.72
N ILE A 109 -12.60 2.57 -1.20
CA ILE A 109 -13.48 3.66 -1.66
C ILE A 109 -12.64 4.91 -1.89
N PRO A 110 -12.71 5.55 -3.07
CA PRO A 110 -12.03 6.81 -3.32
C PRO A 110 -12.67 7.95 -2.51
N ILE A 111 -11.84 8.91 -2.06
CA ILE A 111 -12.26 10.04 -1.22
C ILE A 111 -13.24 11.00 -1.92
N VAL A 112 -13.21 11.02 -3.24
CA VAL A 112 -14.14 11.75 -4.10
C VAL A 112 -14.53 10.89 -5.31
N ASN A 113 -15.68 11.20 -5.95
CA ASN A 113 -16.03 10.63 -7.25
C ASN A 113 -15.36 11.39 -8.41
N SER A 114 -15.59 11.01 -9.66
CA SER A 114 -14.99 11.67 -10.82
C SER A 114 -15.46 13.13 -11.04
N LYS A 115 -16.54 13.54 -10.39
CA LYS A 115 -17.06 14.91 -10.40
C LYS A 115 -16.45 15.78 -9.30
N GLY A 116 -15.59 15.22 -8.43
CA GLY A 116 -15.02 15.90 -7.27
C GLY A 116 -15.95 16.00 -6.06
N GLU A 117 -17.07 15.29 -6.07
CA GLU A 117 -18.00 15.24 -4.94
C GLU A 117 -17.44 14.32 -3.85
N SER A 118 -17.58 14.74 -2.58
CA SER A 118 -16.99 14.05 -1.43
C SER A 118 -17.70 12.73 -1.12
N SER A 119 -16.92 11.67 -0.95
CA SER A 119 -17.39 10.36 -0.49
C SER A 119 -17.54 10.27 1.04
N ILE A 120 -17.19 11.30 1.80
CA ILE A 120 -17.19 11.30 3.28
C ILE A 120 -18.55 10.86 3.88
N PRO A 121 -19.71 11.32 3.40
CA PRO A 121 -21.01 10.84 3.92
C PRO A 121 -21.19 9.33 3.78
N LEU A 122 -20.84 8.78 2.61
CA LEU A 122 -20.91 7.34 2.33
C LEU A 122 -19.89 6.55 3.19
N ILE A 123 -18.65 7.04 3.31
CA ILE A 123 -17.60 6.43 4.12
C ILE A 123 -18.06 6.33 5.58
N ARG A 124 -18.61 7.41 6.13
CA ARG A 124 -19.15 7.40 7.50
C ARG A 124 -20.26 6.36 7.66
N GLU A 125 -21.23 6.38 6.76
CA GLU A 125 -22.35 5.46 6.80
C GLU A 125 -21.88 3.99 6.81
N LEU A 126 -21.04 3.61 5.85
CA LEU A 126 -20.55 2.24 5.71
C LEU A 126 -19.70 1.79 6.91
N SER A 127 -18.81 2.64 7.39
CA SER A 127 -17.97 2.34 8.56
C SER A 127 -18.82 2.05 9.80
N HIS A 128 -19.85 2.85 10.06
CA HIS A 128 -20.76 2.66 11.19
C HIS A 128 -21.77 1.51 10.99
N GLN A 129 -21.93 1.01 9.77
CA GLN A 129 -22.63 -0.24 9.47
C GLN A 129 -21.75 -1.48 9.60
N GLY A 130 -20.50 -1.33 10.06
CA GLY A 130 -19.57 -2.44 10.30
C GLY A 130 -18.74 -2.85 9.10
N VAL A 131 -18.77 -2.10 8.00
CA VAL A 131 -17.94 -2.36 6.81
C VAL A 131 -16.50 -1.89 7.05
N GLN A 132 -15.52 -2.80 6.97
CA GLN A 132 -14.12 -2.44 7.00
C GLN A 132 -13.73 -1.70 5.72
N LEU A 133 -13.16 -0.51 5.86
CA LEU A 133 -12.88 0.38 4.73
C LEU A 133 -11.38 0.58 4.51
N ASN A 134 -11.01 0.77 3.24
CA ASN A 134 -9.74 1.33 2.82
C ASN A 134 -10.05 2.59 1.99
N VAL A 135 -10.08 3.75 2.66
CA VAL A 135 -10.33 5.02 1.97
C VAL A 135 -9.09 5.41 1.19
N THR A 136 -9.26 5.65 -0.10
CA THR A 136 -8.13 5.75 -1.03
C THR A 136 -8.13 7.06 -1.83
N ALA A 137 -7.05 7.29 -2.56
CA ALA A 137 -6.81 8.50 -3.36
C ALA A 137 -6.74 9.78 -2.52
N LEU A 138 -6.20 9.70 -1.30
CA LEU A 138 -5.96 10.88 -0.46
C LEU A 138 -4.63 11.53 -0.83
N TYR A 139 -4.64 12.86 -0.97
CA TYR A 139 -3.46 13.67 -1.31
C TYR A 139 -3.25 14.85 -0.36
N THR A 140 -4.26 15.22 0.44
CA THR A 140 -4.19 16.39 1.33
C THR A 140 -4.41 16.00 2.78
N PHE A 141 -3.79 16.76 3.69
CA PHE A 141 -4.00 16.58 5.11
C PHE A 141 -5.47 16.74 5.53
N GLN A 142 -6.18 17.67 4.87
CA GLN A 142 -7.61 17.90 5.13
C GLN A 142 -8.43 16.63 4.81
N GLN A 143 -8.17 15.95 3.69
CA GLN A 143 -8.83 14.70 3.34
C GLN A 143 -8.57 13.60 4.38
N VAL A 144 -7.35 13.52 4.92
CA VAL A 144 -7.02 12.58 6.00
C VAL A 144 -7.82 12.88 7.26
N LEU A 145 -7.87 14.15 7.68
CA LEU A 145 -8.59 14.58 8.87
C LEU A 145 -10.10 14.27 8.76
N GLU A 146 -10.71 14.62 7.64
CA GLU A 146 -12.14 14.35 7.37
C GLU A 146 -12.45 12.86 7.35
N THR A 147 -11.56 12.06 6.73
CA THR A 147 -11.69 10.60 6.71
C THR A 147 -11.60 10.01 8.12
N ALA A 148 -10.58 10.40 8.90
CA ALA A 148 -10.40 9.90 10.26
C ALA A 148 -11.60 10.26 11.15
N GLN A 149 -12.14 11.48 11.02
CA GLN A 149 -13.37 11.89 11.71
C GLN A 149 -14.61 11.09 11.26
N ALA A 150 -14.70 10.74 9.98
CA ALA A 150 -15.83 10.01 9.44
C ALA A 150 -15.88 8.55 9.94
N VAL A 151 -14.71 7.91 10.10
CA VAL A 151 -14.62 6.49 10.47
C VAL A 151 -14.39 6.27 11.97
N LYS A 152 -14.21 7.33 12.77
CA LYS A 152 -14.02 7.25 14.22
C LYS A 152 -15.20 6.54 14.89
N GLY A 153 -14.91 5.52 15.71
CA GLY A 153 -15.93 4.72 16.41
C GLY A 153 -16.64 3.71 15.52
N GLY A 154 -16.29 3.62 14.24
CA GLY A 154 -16.80 2.63 13.30
C GLY A 154 -15.95 1.37 13.19
N ALA A 155 -16.08 0.65 12.08
CA ALA A 155 -15.29 -0.53 11.79
C ALA A 155 -13.81 -0.17 11.53
N ARG A 156 -12.91 -1.17 11.61
CA ARG A 156 -11.51 -0.99 11.23
C ARG A 156 -11.38 -0.35 9.87
N SER A 157 -10.58 0.68 9.78
CA SER A 157 -10.43 1.47 8.56
C SER A 157 -8.98 1.81 8.27
N ILE A 158 -8.64 1.77 6.99
CA ILE A 158 -7.34 2.16 6.45
C ILE A 158 -7.49 3.50 5.73
N VAL A 159 -6.60 4.44 6.03
CA VAL A 159 -6.51 5.75 5.38
C VAL A 159 -5.31 5.71 4.43
N SER A 160 -5.56 5.57 3.13
CA SER A 160 -4.52 5.37 2.11
C SER A 160 -4.12 6.70 1.46
N VAL A 161 -2.98 7.25 1.89
CA VAL A 161 -2.38 8.45 1.31
C VAL A 161 -1.48 8.06 0.14
N PHE A 162 -1.66 8.70 -1.01
CA PHE A 162 -0.88 8.45 -2.22
C PHE A 162 0.46 9.20 -2.18
N ALA A 163 1.27 8.88 -1.17
CA ALA A 163 2.54 9.54 -0.90
C ALA A 163 3.49 9.57 -2.10
N GLY A 164 3.60 8.46 -2.85
CA GLY A 164 4.43 8.45 -4.05
C GLY A 164 3.93 9.39 -5.15
N ARG A 165 2.62 9.53 -5.34
CA ARG A 165 2.09 10.51 -6.30
C ARG A 165 2.23 11.96 -5.79
N ILE A 166 2.26 12.19 -4.48
CA ILE A 166 2.62 13.49 -3.93
C ILE A 166 4.08 13.80 -4.32
N SER A 167 4.99 12.83 -4.20
CA SER A 167 6.39 12.97 -4.62
C SER A 167 6.51 13.28 -6.13
N ASP A 168 5.67 12.67 -6.97
CA ASP A 168 5.63 12.96 -8.42
C ASP A 168 5.32 14.44 -8.72
N THR A 169 4.73 15.19 -7.78
CA THR A 169 4.49 16.64 -7.90
C THR A 169 5.65 17.50 -7.39
N GLY A 170 6.79 16.90 -7.04
CA GLY A 170 7.97 17.60 -6.52
C GLY A 170 7.86 17.96 -5.03
N ARG A 171 6.96 17.34 -4.27
CA ARG A 171 6.78 17.59 -2.84
C ARG A 171 7.28 16.41 -2.01
N ASP A 172 7.95 16.69 -0.90
CA ASP A 172 8.26 15.65 0.10
C ASP A 172 6.97 15.23 0.83
N PRO A 173 6.55 13.95 0.72
CA PRO A 173 5.34 13.47 1.40
C PRO A 173 5.56 13.21 2.89
N VAL A 174 6.79 13.08 3.37
CA VAL A 174 7.11 12.64 4.74
C VAL A 174 6.48 13.54 5.81
N PRO A 175 6.57 14.88 5.74
CA PRO A 175 5.96 15.75 6.75
C PRO A 175 4.44 15.57 6.84
N MET A 176 3.77 15.45 5.69
CA MET A 176 2.33 15.23 5.63
C MET A 176 1.97 13.83 6.18
N MET A 177 2.74 12.81 5.83
CA MET A 177 2.52 11.45 6.32
C MET A 177 2.70 11.37 7.86
N GLN A 178 3.68 12.08 8.42
CA GLN A 178 3.88 12.16 9.88
C GLN A 178 2.70 12.81 10.58
N ALA A 179 2.23 13.97 10.08
CA ALA A 179 1.05 14.63 10.61
C ALA A 179 -0.20 13.74 10.50
N SER A 180 -0.36 13.05 9.37
CA SER A 180 -1.46 12.10 9.15
C SER A 180 -1.43 10.92 10.11
N LEU A 181 -0.24 10.42 10.44
CA LEU A 181 -0.05 9.33 11.39
C LEU A 181 -0.53 9.73 12.79
N GLU A 182 -0.17 10.94 13.24
CA GLU A 182 -0.61 11.47 14.54
C GLU A 182 -2.13 11.64 14.59
N VAL A 183 -2.75 12.12 13.50
CA VAL A 183 -4.22 12.20 13.40
C VAL A 183 -4.84 10.81 13.54
N CYS A 184 -4.40 9.82 12.78
CA CYS A 184 -4.96 8.47 12.85
C CYS A 184 -4.83 7.89 14.27
N ARG A 185 -3.64 7.99 14.87
CA ARG A 185 -3.38 7.46 16.22
C ARG A 185 -4.20 8.13 17.32
N SER A 186 -4.39 9.45 17.22
CA SER A 186 -5.13 10.22 18.22
C SER A 186 -6.65 10.07 18.11
N MET A 187 -7.14 9.74 16.91
CA MET A 187 -8.59 9.63 16.66
C MET A 187 -9.18 8.32 17.15
N ASP A 188 -8.59 7.20 16.76
CA ASP A 188 -9.09 5.85 17.08
C ASP A 188 -8.00 4.80 16.76
N SER A 189 -7.81 3.82 17.65
CA SER A 189 -6.89 2.71 17.44
C SER A 189 -7.29 1.76 16.29
N ASN A 190 -8.53 1.85 15.79
CA ASN A 190 -9.02 1.11 14.63
C ASN A 190 -8.70 1.77 13.29
N ILE A 191 -8.03 2.94 13.31
CA ILE A 191 -7.65 3.69 12.10
C ILE A 191 -6.17 3.48 11.82
N GLU A 192 -5.84 2.91 10.67
CA GLU A 192 -4.46 2.68 10.24
C GLU A 192 -4.11 3.56 9.04
N LEU A 193 -3.01 4.30 9.14
CA LEU A 193 -2.45 5.03 8.00
C LEU A 193 -1.71 4.08 7.09
N LEU A 194 -1.93 4.20 5.77
CA LEU A 194 -1.24 3.44 4.74
C LEU A 194 -0.52 4.39 3.77
N TRP A 195 0.77 4.15 3.59
CA TRP A 195 1.59 4.74 2.54
C TRP A 195 1.31 4.01 1.23
N ALA A 196 0.63 4.66 0.30
CA ALA A 196 0.28 4.11 -1.01
C ALA A 196 1.12 4.70 -2.14
N SER A 197 1.04 4.04 -3.30
CA SER A 197 1.70 4.52 -4.52
C SER A 197 3.22 4.57 -4.41
N CYS A 198 3.83 3.51 -3.85
CA CYS A 198 5.26 3.35 -3.70
C CYS A 198 5.99 3.56 -5.05
N ARG A 199 7.05 4.39 -5.08
CA ARG A 199 7.84 4.73 -6.27
C ARG A 199 9.21 4.07 -6.28
N GLU A 200 9.74 3.81 -5.10
CA GLU A 200 11.06 3.20 -4.92
C GLU A 200 11.12 2.37 -3.63
N ALA A 201 12.05 1.43 -3.56
CA ALA A 201 12.20 0.57 -2.39
C ALA A 201 12.53 1.37 -1.11
N TRP A 202 13.17 2.55 -1.24
CA TRP A 202 13.47 3.46 -0.13
C TRP A 202 12.21 3.93 0.61
N ASN A 203 11.06 4.01 -0.07
CA ASN A 203 9.81 4.38 0.59
C ASN A 203 9.42 3.40 1.71
N ILE A 204 9.83 2.12 1.61
CA ILE A 204 9.61 1.12 2.68
C ILE A 204 10.39 1.53 3.93
N VAL A 205 11.63 1.98 3.76
CA VAL A 205 12.45 2.48 4.87
C VAL A 205 11.88 3.77 5.45
N GLN A 206 11.46 4.71 4.62
CA GLN A 206 10.85 5.97 5.07
C GLN A 206 9.59 5.68 5.91
N ALA A 207 8.71 4.80 5.43
CA ALA A 207 7.49 4.42 6.13
C ALA A 207 7.80 3.71 7.46
N ASP A 208 8.81 2.81 7.48
CA ASP A 208 9.23 2.09 8.69
C ASP A 208 9.84 3.02 9.75
N VAL A 209 10.74 3.93 9.33
CA VAL A 209 11.40 4.89 10.23
C VAL A 209 10.41 5.84 10.88
N MET A 210 9.41 6.32 10.14
CA MET A 210 8.36 7.18 10.70
C MET A 210 7.33 6.42 11.53
N GLY A 211 7.33 5.09 11.48
CA GLY A 211 6.35 4.24 12.17
C GLY A 211 4.96 4.27 11.56
N CYS A 212 4.86 4.45 10.23
CA CYS A 212 3.59 4.28 9.51
C CYS A 212 2.99 2.91 9.82
N HIS A 213 1.67 2.78 9.85
CA HIS A 213 1.07 1.47 10.18
C HIS A 213 1.26 0.46 9.04
N ILE A 214 1.09 0.91 7.80
CA ILE A 214 1.11 0.06 6.61
C ILE A 214 1.82 0.78 5.46
N ILE A 215 2.61 0.04 4.68
CA ILE A 215 3.00 0.45 3.33
C ILE A 215 2.53 -0.59 2.32
N THR A 216 1.98 -0.16 1.18
CA THR A 216 1.72 -1.08 0.07
C THR A 216 2.67 -0.79 -1.09
N ALA A 217 3.31 -1.83 -1.59
CA ALA A 217 4.32 -1.74 -2.63
C ALA A 217 4.18 -2.87 -3.66
N PRO A 218 4.55 -2.65 -4.93
CA PRO A 218 4.57 -3.69 -5.94
C PRO A 218 5.68 -4.72 -5.66
N ALA A 219 5.53 -5.91 -6.22
CA ALA A 219 6.39 -7.06 -5.95
C ALA A 219 7.88 -6.80 -6.24
N ASP A 220 8.19 -6.04 -7.30
CA ASP A 220 9.56 -5.69 -7.67
C ASP A 220 10.24 -4.79 -6.63
N MET A 221 9.49 -3.89 -5.99
CA MET A 221 9.99 -3.06 -4.90
C MET A 221 10.23 -3.90 -3.63
N ILE A 222 9.31 -4.80 -3.32
CA ILE A 222 9.43 -5.69 -2.14
C ILE A 222 10.63 -6.63 -2.31
N LYS A 223 10.86 -7.17 -3.50
CA LYS A 223 12.04 -8.01 -3.79
C LYS A 223 13.37 -7.31 -3.51
N LYS A 224 13.43 -5.98 -3.69
CA LYS A 224 14.63 -5.18 -3.39
C LYS A 224 14.97 -5.10 -1.90
N VAL A 225 14.03 -5.39 -1.01
CA VAL A 225 14.27 -5.47 0.44
C VAL A 225 15.39 -6.46 0.79
N ALA A 226 15.53 -7.53 0.02
CA ALA A 226 16.63 -8.49 0.19
C ALA A 226 18.03 -7.88 -0.04
N SER A 227 18.11 -6.73 -0.73
CA SER A 227 19.34 -6.00 -1.01
C SER A 227 19.62 -4.87 -0.02
N PHE A 228 18.74 -4.66 0.97
CA PHE A 228 18.94 -3.59 1.96
C PHE A 228 20.15 -3.89 2.83
N ASN A 229 20.85 -2.83 3.24
CA ASN A 229 22.06 -2.89 4.07
C ASN A 229 23.27 -3.61 3.44
N ARG A 230 23.29 -3.81 2.10
CA ARG A 230 24.48 -4.32 1.41
C ARG A 230 25.63 -3.33 1.54
N ASP A 231 26.85 -3.86 1.62
CA ASP A 231 28.07 -3.02 1.54
C ASP A 231 28.14 -2.30 0.19
N LEU A 232 28.38 -0.99 0.23
CA LEU A 232 28.38 -0.16 -0.98
C LEU A 232 29.60 -0.44 -1.88
N ASN A 233 30.73 -0.93 -1.34
CA ASN A 233 31.85 -1.35 -2.15
C ASN A 233 31.53 -2.64 -2.94
N GLU A 234 30.79 -3.57 -2.32
CA GLU A 234 30.27 -4.75 -3.03
C GLU A 234 29.30 -4.33 -4.14
N VAL A 235 28.41 -3.37 -3.88
CA VAL A 235 27.49 -2.84 -4.90
C VAL A 235 28.26 -2.17 -6.04
N THR A 236 29.30 -1.40 -5.72
CA THR A 236 30.20 -0.80 -6.74
C THR A 236 30.83 -1.88 -7.61
N LEU A 237 31.40 -2.92 -7.00
CA LEU A 237 32.04 -4.01 -7.73
C LEU A 237 31.06 -4.75 -8.66
N ASP A 238 29.86 -5.05 -8.18
CA ASP A 238 28.83 -5.72 -8.98
C ASP A 238 28.39 -4.84 -10.17
N THR A 239 28.26 -3.53 -9.95
CA THR A 239 27.90 -2.57 -11.01
C THR A 239 28.97 -2.54 -12.11
N VAL A 240 30.26 -2.46 -11.73
CA VAL A 240 31.38 -2.44 -12.70
C VAL A 240 31.46 -3.77 -13.47
N LYS A 241 31.25 -4.91 -12.81
CA LYS A 241 31.19 -6.21 -13.49
C LYS A 241 30.06 -6.28 -14.51
N THR A 242 28.88 -5.75 -14.16
CA THR A 242 27.73 -5.67 -15.08
C THR A 242 28.08 -4.83 -16.30
N PHE A 243 28.64 -3.62 -16.13
CA PHE A 243 29.03 -2.76 -17.24
C PHE A 243 30.07 -3.41 -18.16
N LYS A 244 31.05 -4.13 -17.59
CA LYS A 244 32.03 -4.89 -18.37
C LYS A 244 31.33 -5.95 -19.21
N THR A 245 30.48 -6.77 -18.60
CA THR A 245 29.74 -7.82 -19.32
C THR A 245 28.87 -7.25 -20.42
N ASP A 246 28.14 -6.18 -20.15
CA ASP A 246 27.26 -5.53 -21.13
C ASP A 246 28.05 -4.96 -22.32
N SER A 247 29.22 -4.36 -22.06
CA SER A 247 30.10 -3.84 -23.13
C SER A 247 30.67 -4.96 -24.00
N GLU A 248 31.03 -6.10 -23.41
CA GLU A 248 31.50 -7.29 -24.12
C GLU A 248 30.39 -7.90 -25.00
N LEU A 249 29.17 -8.02 -24.44
CA LEU A 249 28.01 -8.52 -25.18
C LEU A 249 27.58 -7.59 -26.32
N ALA A 250 27.73 -6.28 -26.13
CA ALA A 250 27.44 -5.28 -27.18
C ALA A 250 28.53 -5.20 -28.27
N GLY A 251 29.70 -5.83 -28.06
CA GLY A 251 30.82 -5.81 -29.01
C GLY A 251 31.46 -4.41 -29.16
N PHE A 252 31.39 -3.56 -28.12
CA PHE A 252 32.01 -2.23 -28.18
C PHE A 252 33.52 -2.32 -28.29
N SER A 253 34.09 -1.54 -29.21
CA SER A 253 35.53 -1.36 -29.39
C SER A 253 35.84 0.10 -29.70
N LEU A 254 37.02 0.59 -29.24
CA LEU A 254 37.53 1.91 -29.52
C LEU A 254 38.84 1.77 -30.33
#